data_323340be1f8935b4701538f3c70c70d3
#
_entry.id   323340be1f8935b4701538f3c70c70d3
#
_cell.length_a   1.000
_cell.length_b   1.000
_cell.length_c   1.000
_cell.angle_alpha   90.00
_cell.angle_beta   90.00
_cell.angle_gamma   90.00
#
_symmetry.space_group_name_H-M   'P 1'
#
loop_
_entity.id
_entity.type
_entity.pdbx_description
1 polymer ?
#
loop_
_entity_poly.entity_id
_entity_poly.type
_entity_poly.pdbx_seq_one_letter_code
_entity_poly.pdbx_strand_id
1 'polypeptide(L)' 'MENNVSYTIKLSQFEGPFDLLLFFIERDELDIYDIPIAKITADFLAYIREMEALNLDLASEFILVAAT' A
#
# COMPACT_ATOMS: atom_id res chain seq x y z
N MET A 1 -0.63 4.40 -18.72
CA MET A 1 0.72 4.81 -18.95
C MET A 1 1.17 5.82 -17.94
N GLU A 2 0.67 7.02 -18.02
CA GLU A 2 0.98 8.02 -17.00
C GLU A 2 0.55 7.56 -15.62
N ASN A 3 -0.56 6.83 -15.57
CA ASN A 3 -1.07 6.34 -14.29
C ASN A 3 -0.09 5.42 -13.60
N ASN A 4 0.62 4.58 -14.36
CA ASN A 4 1.59 3.67 -13.78
C ASN A 4 2.76 4.43 -13.16
N VAL A 5 3.22 5.48 -13.82
CA VAL A 5 4.31 6.29 -13.31
C VAL A 5 3.90 7.03 -12.03
N SER A 6 2.71 7.62 -12.04
CA SER A 6 2.18 8.32 -10.87
C SER A 6 1.98 7.38 -9.71
N TYR A 7 1.49 6.19 -9.98
CA TYR A 7 1.26 5.16 -9.01
C TYR A 7 2.57 4.77 -8.32
N THR A 8 3.60 4.53 -9.11
CA THR A 8 4.92 4.16 -8.61
C THR A 8 5.50 5.25 -7.72
N ILE A 9 5.37 6.50 -8.14
CA ILE A 9 5.85 7.64 -7.37
C ILE A 9 5.14 7.73 -6.03
N LYS A 10 3.83 7.49 -6.02
CA LYS A 10 3.06 7.53 -4.79
C LYS A 10 3.53 6.48 -3.78
N LEU A 11 3.87 5.30 -4.26
CA LEU A 11 4.38 4.25 -3.38
C LEU A 11 5.61 4.70 -2.63
N SER A 12 6.53 5.39 -3.31
CA SER A 12 7.77 5.83 -2.70
C SER A 12 7.59 7.05 -1.79
N GLN A 13 6.42 7.67 -1.81
CA GLN A 13 6.15 8.86 -1.00
C GLN A 13 5.51 8.55 0.35
N PHE A 14 5.09 7.32 0.57
CA PHE A 14 4.49 6.95 1.84
C PHE A 14 5.57 6.83 2.91
N GLU A 15 5.26 7.33 4.09
CA GLU A 15 6.19 7.31 5.22
C GLU A 15 6.35 5.92 5.81
N GLY A 16 5.40 5.04 5.53
CA GLY A 16 5.47 3.68 6.03
C GLY A 16 4.20 2.93 5.71
N PRO A 17 4.12 1.68 6.15
CA PRO A 17 2.98 0.83 5.81
C PRO A 17 1.63 1.33 6.33
N PHE A 18 1.60 1.95 7.50
CA PHE A 18 0.34 2.46 8.02
C PHE A 18 -0.14 3.67 7.25
N ASP A 19 0.79 4.47 6.73
CA ASP A 19 0.44 5.60 5.89
C ASP A 19 -0.23 5.11 4.60
N LEU A 20 0.30 4.03 4.03
CA LEU A 20 -0.30 3.42 2.85
C LEU A 20 -1.70 2.88 3.15
N LEU A 21 -1.88 2.25 4.30
CA LEU A 21 -3.20 1.73 4.68
C LEU A 21 -4.22 2.85 4.83
N LEU A 22 -3.81 3.97 5.43
CA LEU A 22 -4.68 5.14 5.53
C LEU A 22 -5.04 5.67 4.14
N PHE A 23 -4.08 5.64 3.22
CA PHE A 23 -4.35 6.06 1.84
C PHE A 23 -5.48 5.24 1.22
N PHE A 24 -5.46 3.91 1.41
CA PHE A 24 -6.52 3.06 0.88
C PHE A 24 -7.88 3.41 1.48
N ILE A 25 -7.90 3.63 2.79
CA ILE A 25 -9.14 3.95 3.49
C ILE A 25 -9.72 5.25 2.95
N GLU A 26 -8.89 6.25 2.75
CA GLU A 26 -9.34 7.54 2.24
C GLU A 26 -9.72 7.46 0.77
N ARG A 27 -8.92 6.77 -0.04
CA ARG A 27 -9.17 6.67 -1.47
C ARG A 27 -10.52 6.01 -1.75
N ASP A 28 -10.84 4.96 -1.01
CA ASP A 28 -12.05 4.16 -1.23
C ASP A 28 -13.20 4.62 -0.32
N GLU A 29 -13.00 5.68 0.46
CA GLU A 29 -14.01 6.22 1.36
C GLU A 29 -14.57 5.15 2.29
N LEU A 30 -13.68 4.34 2.83
CA LEU A 30 -14.07 3.22 3.68
C LEU A 30 -14.45 3.69 5.08
N ASP A 31 -15.40 2.98 5.68
CA ASP A 31 -15.78 3.21 7.07
C ASP A 31 -14.76 2.50 7.97
N ILE A 32 -14.07 3.27 8.82
CA ILE A 32 -13.05 2.69 9.69
C ILE A 32 -13.61 1.70 10.71
N TYR A 33 -14.93 1.70 10.90
CA TYR A 33 -15.59 0.76 11.79
C TYR A 33 -16.04 -0.51 11.07
N ASP A 34 -15.88 -0.55 9.76
CA ASP A 34 -16.31 -1.71 8.97
C ASP A 34 -15.42 -1.83 7.74
N ILE A 35 -14.14 -2.07 8.00
CA ILE A 35 -13.13 -2.14 6.94
C ILE A 35 -13.18 -3.53 6.29
N PRO A 36 -13.28 -3.60 4.94
CA PRO A 36 -13.24 -4.87 4.23
C PRO A 36 -11.81 -5.41 4.21
N ILE A 37 -11.47 -6.19 5.22
CA ILE A 37 -10.11 -6.66 5.45
C ILE A 37 -9.53 -7.38 4.23
N ALA A 38 -10.33 -8.23 3.60
CA ALA A 38 -9.85 -9.01 2.44
C ALA A 38 -9.43 -8.09 1.29
N LYS A 39 -10.22 -7.05 1.04
CA LYS A 39 -9.92 -6.10 -0.04
C LYS A 39 -8.68 -5.29 0.29
N ILE A 40 -8.59 -4.79 1.51
CA ILE A 40 -7.45 -3.98 1.95
C ILE A 40 -6.17 -4.81 1.89
N THR A 41 -6.24 -6.07 2.33
CA THR A 41 -5.09 -6.97 2.28
C THR A 41 -4.63 -7.19 0.84
N ALA A 42 -5.57 -7.43 -0.06
CA ALA A 42 -5.23 -7.64 -1.47
C ALA A 42 -4.57 -6.41 -2.08
N ASP A 43 -5.10 -5.23 -1.79
CA ASP A 43 -4.53 -3.97 -2.28
C ASP A 43 -3.15 -3.75 -1.70
N PHE A 44 -2.99 -4.02 -0.41
CA PHE A 44 -1.71 -3.84 0.29
C PHE A 44 -0.63 -4.74 -0.31
N LEU A 45 -0.97 -6.01 -0.54
CA LEU A 45 -0.01 -6.96 -1.12
C LEU A 45 0.35 -6.57 -2.57
N ALA A 46 -0.60 -6.06 -3.32
CA ALA A 46 -0.32 -5.60 -4.68
C ALA A 46 0.68 -4.45 -4.67
N TYR A 47 0.53 -3.51 -3.74
CA TYR A 47 1.47 -2.40 -3.61
C TYR A 47 2.85 -2.87 -3.18
N ILE A 48 2.91 -3.86 -2.28
CA ILE A 48 4.18 -4.42 -1.85
C ILE A 48 4.93 -5.02 -3.02
N ARG A 49 4.25 -5.75 -3.89
CA ARG A 49 4.87 -6.35 -5.07
C ARG A 49 5.47 -5.30 -5.99
N GLU A 50 4.73 -4.22 -6.21
CA GLU A 50 5.24 -3.11 -7.01
C GLU A 50 6.48 -2.50 -6.36
N MET A 51 6.45 -2.34 -5.05
CA MET A 51 7.54 -1.74 -4.30
C MET A 51 8.78 -2.62 -4.33
N GLU A 52 8.61 -3.94 -4.25
CA GLU A 52 9.74 -4.89 -4.32
C GLU A 52 10.51 -4.75 -5.62
N ALA A 53 9.77 -4.52 -6.70
CA ALA A 53 10.39 -4.36 -8.01
C ALA A 53 11.25 -3.10 -8.10
N LEU A 54 10.96 -2.11 -7.27
CA LEU A 54 11.64 -0.83 -7.27
C LEU A 54 12.74 -0.74 -6.21
N ASN A 55 12.44 -1.18 -5.02
CA ASN A 55 13.33 -1.02 -3.87
C ASN A 55 12.97 -2.03 -2.79
N LEU A 56 13.76 -3.08 -2.68
CA LEU A 56 13.50 -4.15 -1.73
C LEU A 56 13.65 -3.67 -0.28
N ASP A 57 14.58 -2.80 -0.02
CA ASP A 57 14.78 -2.27 1.33
C ASP A 57 13.53 -1.52 1.81
N LEU A 58 12.98 -0.70 0.94
CA LEU A 58 11.77 0.03 1.27
C LEU A 58 10.60 -0.92 1.49
N ALA A 59 10.50 -1.96 0.65
CA ALA A 59 9.42 -2.91 0.75
C ALA A 59 9.46 -3.75 2.02
N SER A 60 10.65 -3.94 2.59
CA SER A 60 10.80 -4.82 3.74
C SER A 60 9.96 -4.40 4.94
N GLU A 61 9.83 -3.11 5.18
CA GLU A 61 9.00 -2.61 6.27
C GLU A 61 7.53 -2.95 6.04
N PHE A 62 7.11 -2.86 4.78
CA PHE A 62 5.71 -3.16 4.41
C PHE A 62 5.44 -4.65 4.52
N ILE A 63 6.41 -5.47 4.14
CA ILE A 63 6.29 -6.93 4.25
C ILE A 63 6.14 -7.34 5.71
N LEU A 64 6.89 -6.70 6.59
CA LEU A 64 6.82 -7.00 8.01
C LEU A 64 5.40 -6.77 8.56
N VAL A 65 4.79 -5.66 8.18
CA VAL A 65 3.43 -5.35 8.61
C VAL A 65 2.43 -6.33 8.00
N ALA A 66 2.61 -6.68 6.73
CA ALA A 66 1.72 -7.63 6.07
C ALA A 66 1.75 -9.00 6.73
N ALA A 67 2.88 -9.39 7.29
CA ALA A 67 3.04 -10.68 7.95
C ALA A 67 2.39 -10.72 9.33
N THR A 68 2.06 -9.57 9.89
CA THR A 68 1.44 -9.48 11.21
C THR A 68 -0.06 -9.67 11.12
#